data_e7e60ec2df295b7329fad116a43d001f
#
_entry.id   e7e60ec2df295b7329fad116a43d001f
#
_cell.length_a   1.000
_cell.length_b   1.000
_cell.length_c   1.000
_cell.angle_alpha   90.00
_cell.angle_beta   90.00
_cell.angle_gamma   90.00
#
_symmetry.space_group_name_H-M   'P 1'
#
loop_
_entity.id
_entity.type
_entity.pdbx_description
1 polymer ?
#
loop_
_entity_poly.entity_id
_entity_poly.type
_entity_poly.pdbx_seq_one_letter_code
_entity_poly.pdbx_strand_id
1 'polypeptide(L)'
;LLGDIMDFYSLSRFDKDPSKILCLQDDIDATVEYFERLRSITNVPIIYSQGNHEARYQRFLWSRAAELSNLQNMRFESLVKLDQFKIKWVTDRNPYKVGKLLFTHGDLVRKWSGATARGHYEKYGCSVIHGHTHRMGAFYHSTMSGTYGAWENGCLCSLKPEYMIGPDWQNGWSVVWFSGAYFHVEQVVIANKQYVYHGSMVKIA
;
A
#
# COMPACT_ATOMS: atom_id res chain seq x y z
N LEU A 1 3.88 -4.48 -3.06
CA LEU A 1 2.64 -4.15 -2.32
C LEU A 1 2.91 -2.93 -1.45
N LEU A 2 2.07 -1.89 -1.57
CA LEU A 2 2.30 -0.59 -0.90
C LEU A 2 1.57 -0.45 0.45
N GLY A 3 1.29 -1.55 1.13
CA GLY A 3 0.65 -1.53 2.46
C GLY A 3 -0.87 -1.56 2.42
N ASP A 4 -1.46 -1.59 3.61
CA ASP A 4 -2.92 -1.66 3.85
C ASP A 4 -3.59 -2.83 3.12
N ILE A 5 -2.93 -4.02 3.15
CA ILE A 5 -3.52 -5.28 2.67
C ILE A 5 -4.52 -5.82 3.69
N MET A 6 -4.20 -5.68 4.98
CA MET A 6 -5.12 -5.99 6.08
C MET A 6 -5.84 -4.73 6.55
N ASP A 7 -7.11 -4.84 6.89
CA ASP A 7 -7.82 -3.72 7.49
C ASP A 7 -7.52 -3.58 8.99
N PHE A 8 -7.50 -4.66 9.75
CA PHE A 8 -7.41 -4.61 11.22
C PHE A 8 -8.46 -3.67 11.83
N TYR A 9 -9.67 -3.65 11.27
CA TYR A 9 -10.73 -2.77 11.75
C TYR A 9 -11.07 -3.04 13.22
N SER A 10 -11.02 -4.32 13.66
CA SER A 10 -11.21 -4.74 15.05
C SER A 10 -10.27 -4.01 16.02
N LEU A 11 -9.05 -3.68 15.59
CA LEU A 11 -8.03 -2.98 16.37
C LEU A 11 -8.01 -1.46 16.14
N SER A 12 -8.87 -0.94 15.27
CA SER A 12 -8.90 0.49 14.99
C SER A 12 -9.41 1.28 16.22
N ARG A 13 -9.04 2.54 16.31
CA ARG A 13 -9.53 3.46 17.35
C ARG A 13 -10.89 4.09 17.04
N PHE A 14 -11.43 3.84 15.86
CA PHE A 14 -12.74 4.36 15.45
C PHE A 14 -13.85 3.55 16.08
N ASP A 15 -15.03 4.16 16.16
CA ASP A 15 -16.23 3.50 16.64
C ASP A 15 -16.53 2.25 15.80
N LYS A 16 -17.01 1.20 16.48
CA LYS A 16 -17.31 -0.08 15.84
C LYS A 16 -18.82 -0.13 15.57
N ASP A 17 -19.18 -0.56 14.37
CA ASP A 17 -20.55 -0.95 14.09
C ASP A 17 -20.89 -2.21 14.92
N PRO A 18 -21.85 -2.13 15.87
CA PRO A 18 -22.18 -3.25 16.73
C PRO A 18 -22.87 -4.42 15.98
N SER A 19 -23.36 -4.16 14.76
CA SER A 19 -23.95 -5.22 13.93
C SER A 19 -22.89 -6.11 13.28
N LYS A 20 -21.61 -5.69 13.28
CA LYS A 20 -20.49 -6.45 12.68
C LYS A 20 -19.83 -7.32 13.75
N ILE A 21 -19.80 -8.62 13.50
CA ILE A 21 -18.96 -9.53 14.23
C ILE A 21 -17.55 -9.37 13.68
N LEU A 22 -16.66 -8.78 14.48
CA LEU A 22 -15.27 -8.51 14.09
C LEU A 22 -14.37 -9.55 14.76
N CYS A 23 -13.78 -10.41 13.95
CA CYS A 23 -12.81 -11.38 14.41
C CYS A 23 -11.42 -11.03 13.83
N LEU A 24 -10.44 -10.84 14.72
CA LEU A 24 -9.06 -10.58 14.29
C LEU A 24 -8.49 -11.78 13.52
N GLN A 25 -8.90 -13.00 13.86
CA GLN A 25 -8.44 -14.20 13.17
C GLN A 25 -8.92 -14.24 11.72
N ASP A 26 -10.15 -13.78 11.44
CA ASP A 26 -10.70 -13.74 10.09
C ASP A 26 -9.87 -12.79 9.18
N ASP A 27 -9.44 -11.64 9.71
CA ASP A 27 -8.55 -10.72 9.00
C ASP A 27 -7.19 -11.39 8.67
N ILE A 28 -6.64 -12.15 9.62
CA ILE A 28 -5.38 -12.88 9.43
C ILE A 28 -5.55 -13.97 8.38
N ASP A 29 -6.58 -14.78 8.49
CA ASP A 29 -6.84 -15.91 7.59
C ASP A 29 -7.10 -15.44 6.16
N ALA A 30 -7.87 -14.37 5.98
CA ALA A 30 -8.10 -13.76 4.67
C ALA A 30 -6.80 -13.23 4.05
N THR A 31 -5.90 -12.67 4.86
CA THR A 31 -4.60 -12.19 4.37
C THR A 31 -3.69 -13.36 3.98
N VAL A 32 -3.68 -14.44 4.76
CA VAL A 32 -2.93 -15.65 4.42
C VAL A 32 -3.44 -16.24 3.11
N GLU A 33 -4.76 -16.39 2.95
CA GLU A 33 -5.38 -16.85 1.70
C GLU A 33 -5.01 -15.96 0.50
N TYR A 34 -5.02 -14.63 0.68
CA TYR A 34 -4.57 -13.71 -0.35
C TYR A 34 -3.11 -13.97 -0.77
N PHE A 35 -2.20 -14.20 0.17
CA PHE A 35 -0.81 -14.50 -0.17
C PHE A 35 -0.61 -15.89 -0.79
N GLU A 36 -1.39 -16.89 -0.37
CA GLU A 36 -1.43 -18.22 -1.01
C GLU A 36 -1.85 -18.08 -2.48
N ARG A 37 -2.94 -17.37 -2.73
CA ARG A 37 -3.43 -17.11 -4.08
C ARG A 37 -2.41 -16.31 -4.91
N LEU A 38 -1.78 -15.29 -4.33
CA LEU A 38 -0.76 -14.51 -5.01
C LEU A 38 0.44 -15.40 -5.40
N ARG A 39 0.87 -16.30 -4.51
CA ARG A 39 1.97 -17.24 -4.79
C ARG A 39 1.60 -18.33 -5.79
N SER A 40 0.34 -18.71 -5.88
CA SER A 40 -0.10 -19.68 -6.89
C SER A 40 0.03 -19.14 -8.33
N ILE A 41 0.03 -17.82 -8.51
CA ILE A 41 0.11 -17.18 -9.83
C ILE A 41 1.49 -16.60 -10.16
N THR A 42 2.39 -16.45 -9.17
CA THR A 42 3.72 -15.88 -9.44
C THR A 42 4.79 -16.31 -8.46
N ASN A 43 6.03 -16.49 -8.97
CA ASN A 43 7.22 -16.78 -8.19
C ASN A 43 8.19 -15.58 -8.11
N VAL A 44 7.82 -14.41 -8.64
CA VAL A 44 8.68 -13.22 -8.59
C VAL A 44 8.87 -12.72 -7.14
N PRO A 45 9.97 -12.02 -6.85
CA PRO A 45 10.14 -11.38 -5.55
C PRO A 45 8.97 -10.45 -5.22
N ILE A 46 8.41 -10.58 -4.02
CA ILE A 46 7.36 -9.71 -3.50
C ILE A 46 7.94 -8.90 -2.36
N ILE A 47 7.77 -7.59 -2.44
CA ILE A 47 8.10 -6.64 -1.38
C ILE A 47 6.77 -6.10 -0.83
N TYR A 48 6.60 -6.15 0.49
CA TYR A 48 5.41 -5.65 1.16
C TYR A 48 5.78 -4.53 2.12
N SER A 49 5.34 -3.32 1.83
CA SER A 49 5.53 -2.16 2.69
C SER A 49 4.47 -2.14 3.78
N GLN A 50 4.87 -1.83 5.00
CA GLN A 50 3.94 -1.61 6.11
C GLN A 50 3.05 -0.41 5.82
N GLY A 51 1.74 -0.60 5.89
CA GLY A 51 0.77 0.49 5.91
C GLY A 51 0.37 0.91 7.32
N ASN A 52 -0.46 1.92 7.41
CA ASN A 52 -0.97 2.38 8.70
C ASN A 52 -1.95 1.38 9.32
N HIS A 53 -2.59 0.52 8.55
CA HIS A 53 -3.47 -0.54 9.02
C HIS A 53 -2.65 -1.67 9.67
N GLU A 54 -1.60 -2.16 9.04
CA GLU A 54 -0.70 -3.14 9.65
C GLU A 54 -0.06 -2.59 10.94
N ALA A 55 0.28 -1.30 10.96
CA ALA A 55 0.81 -0.66 12.16
C ALA A 55 -0.19 -0.57 13.32
N ARG A 56 -1.51 -0.74 13.10
CA ARG A 56 -2.53 -0.79 14.18
C ARG A 56 -2.26 -1.95 15.11
N TYR A 57 -1.91 -3.12 14.57
CA TYR A 57 -1.63 -4.31 15.36
C TYR A 57 -0.45 -4.07 16.31
N GLN A 58 0.66 -3.57 15.82
CA GLN A 58 1.80 -3.30 16.67
C GLN A 58 1.52 -2.22 17.73
N ARG A 59 0.81 -1.16 17.37
CA ARG A 59 0.39 -0.12 18.32
C ARG A 59 -0.57 -0.67 19.38
N PHE A 60 -1.46 -1.58 19.00
CA PHE A 60 -2.35 -2.25 19.94
C PHE A 60 -1.54 -3.07 20.96
N LEU A 61 -0.59 -3.88 20.53
CA LEU A 61 0.28 -4.63 21.43
C LEU A 61 1.02 -3.69 22.38
N TRP A 62 1.67 -2.66 21.89
CA TRP A 62 2.40 -1.72 22.73
C TRP A 62 1.53 -1.02 23.79
N SER A 63 0.28 -0.75 23.48
CA SER A 63 -0.62 -0.05 24.40
C SER A 63 -1.40 -0.95 25.34
N ARG A 64 -1.60 -2.23 25.01
CA ARG A 64 -2.51 -3.14 25.72
C ARG A 64 -1.86 -4.43 26.20
N ALA A 65 -0.75 -4.83 25.61
CA ALA A 65 -0.07 -6.10 25.88
C ALA A 65 1.43 -6.01 25.52
N ALA A 66 2.12 -5.02 26.08
CA ALA A 66 3.51 -4.71 25.73
C ALA A 66 4.45 -5.90 25.91
N GLU A 67 4.19 -6.72 26.92
CA GLU A 67 4.97 -7.93 27.23
C GLU A 67 4.91 -8.96 26.11
N LEU A 68 3.79 -9.01 25.36
CA LEU A 68 3.64 -9.94 24.25
C LEU A 68 4.31 -9.44 22.97
N SER A 69 4.60 -8.16 22.87
CA SER A 69 5.15 -7.54 21.65
C SER A 69 6.55 -8.06 21.26
N ASN A 70 7.27 -8.65 22.23
CA ASN A 70 8.60 -9.24 22.03
C ASN A 70 8.58 -10.71 21.58
N LEU A 71 7.42 -11.37 21.64
CA LEU A 71 7.29 -12.75 21.21
C LEU A 71 7.35 -12.85 19.68
N GLN A 72 8.17 -13.79 19.16
CA GLN A 72 8.32 -13.97 17.72
C GLN A 72 6.99 -14.26 17.03
N ASN A 73 6.17 -15.12 17.61
CA ASN A 73 4.87 -15.50 17.06
C ASN A 73 3.82 -14.38 17.11
N MET A 74 4.09 -13.27 17.83
CA MET A 74 3.25 -12.09 17.88
C MET A 74 3.74 -10.98 16.91
N ARG A 75 4.77 -11.22 16.15
CA ARG A 75 5.16 -10.29 15.08
C ARG A 75 4.19 -10.38 13.92
N PHE A 76 3.90 -9.25 13.29
CA PHE A 76 3.00 -9.19 12.13
C PHE A 76 3.42 -10.20 11.04
N GLU A 77 4.71 -10.24 10.72
CA GLU A 77 5.28 -11.11 9.71
C GLU A 77 5.01 -12.61 9.98
N SER A 78 5.04 -12.98 11.26
CA SER A 78 4.77 -14.37 11.68
C SER A 78 3.27 -14.70 11.62
N LEU A 79 2.41 -13.75 12.00
CA LEU A 79 0.95 -13.95 11.96
C LEU A 79 0.46 -14.24 10.55
N VAL A 80 0.95 -13.50 9.56
CA VAL A 80 0.54 -13.66 8.16
C VAL A 80 1.51 -14.50 7.33
N LYS A 81 2.42 -15.21 8.01
CA LYS A 81 3.33 -16.22 7.43
C LYS A 81 4.19 -15.69 6.27
N LEU A 82 4.69 -14.46 6.34
CA LEU A 82 5.43 -13.83 5.24
C LEU A 82 6.65 -14.64 4.79
N ASP A 83 7.37 -15.28 5.72
CA ASP A 83 8.53 -16.12 5.41
C ASP A 83 8.13 -17.35 4.57
N GLN A 84 6.98 -18.00 4.89
CA GLN A 84 6.45 -19.14 4.12
C GLN A 84 6.19 -18.72 2.66
N PHE A 85 5.68 -17.51 2.46
CA PHE A 85 5.39 -16.96 1.14
C PHE A 85 6.59 -16.27 0.49
N LYS A 86 7.76 -16.25 1.14
CA LYS A 86 8.96 -15.54 0.64
C LYS A 86 8.65 -14.08 0.29
N ILE A 87 7.89 -13.40 1.15
CA ILE A 87 7.53 -11.99 1.01
C ILE A 87 8.46 -11.17 1.89
N LYS A 88 9.19 -10.22 1.30
CA LYS A 88 10.07 -9.32 2.04
C LYS A 88 9.25 -8.20 2.65
N TRP A 89 9.23 -8.14 3.98
CA TRP A 89 8.63 -7.06 4.73
C TRP A 89 9.54 -5.83 4.83
N VAL A 90 8.99 -4.65 4.63
CA VAL A 90 9.68 -3.37 4.81
C VAL A 90 8.78 -2.39 5.54
N THR A 91 9.38 -1.51 6.34
CA THR A 91 8.65 -0.49 7.10
C THR A 91 8.96 0.90 6.58
N ASP A 92 8.13 1.90 6.90
CA ASP A 92 8.36 3.30 6.51
C ASP A 92 9.64 3.91 7.12
N ARG A 93 10.20 3.29 8.17
CA ARG A 93 11.52 3.66 8.70
C ARG A 93 12.68 3.25 7.79
N ASN A 94 12.45 2.22 6.96
CA ASN A 94 13.43 1.73 6.00
C ASN A 94 12.69 1.33 4.71
N PRO A 95 12.17 2.31 3.94
CA PRO A 95 11.38 2.06 2.76
C PRO A 95 12.20 1.42 1.64
N TYR A 96 11.53 0.70 0.76
CA TYR A 96 12.17 0.01 -0.34
C TYR A 96 12.58 0.98 -1.44
N LYS A 97 13.80 0.83 -1.95
CA LYS A 97 14.35 1.68 -3.00
C LYS A 97 14.93 0.85 -4.14
N VAL A 98 14.64 1.24 -5.37
CA VAL A 98 15.25 0.69 -6.59
C VAL A 98 15.85 1.85 -7.37
N GLY A 99 17.17 1.86 -7.52
CA GLY A 99 17.86 2.98 -8.16
C GLY A 99 17.54 4.32 -7.47
N LYS A 100 16.93 5.24 -8.21
CA LYS A 100 16.54 6.57 -7.71
C LYS A 100 15.07 6.66 -7.27
N LEU A 101 14.32 5.57 -7.34
CA LEU A 101 12.89 5.53 -7.01
C LEU A 101 12.65 4.87 -5.65
N LEU A 102 11.93 5.56 -4.79
CA LEU A 102 11.51 5.11 -3.47
C LEU A 102 10.08 4.56 -3.52
N PHE A 103 9.83 3.48 -2.79
CA PHE A 103 8.50 2.89 -2.61
C PHE A 103 8.15 2.90 -1.13
N THR A 104 7.02 3.47 -0.77
CA THR A 104 6.53 3.58 0.61
C THR A 104 5.01 3.50 0.63
N HIS A 105 4.42 3.12 1.78
CA HIS A 105 2.99 3.31 1.95
C HIS A 105 2.63 4.80 1.98
N GLY A 106 3.41 5.58 2.71
CA GLY A 106 3.16 6.99 2.93
C GLY A 106 2.33 7.27 4.19
N ASP A 107 2.39 8.53 4.63
CA ASP A 107 1.78 8.99 5.87
C ASP A 107 1.14 10.39 5.75
N LEU A 108 1.23 10.99 4.56
CA LEU A 108 0.67 12.30 4.30
C LEU A 108 -0.67 12.18 3.56
N VAL A 109 -1.57 13.10 3.86
CA VAL A 109 -2.81 13.31 3.10
C VAL A 109 -2.96 14.80 2.82
N ARG A 110 -3.11 15.15 1.55
CA ARG A 110 -3.39 16.52 1.09
C ARG A 110 -4.74 16.55 0.39
N LYS A 111 -5.29 17.75 0.17
CA LYS A 111 -6.64 17.92 -0.38
C LYS A 111 -6.79 17.38 -1.80
N TRP A 112 -5.80 17.60 -2.66
CA TRP A 112 -5.90 17.31 -4.09
C TRP A 112 -4.99 16.16 -4.50
N SER A 113 -5.42 15.40 -5.51
CA SER A 113 -4.58 14.40 -6.19
C SER A 113 -3.29 15.05 -6.72
N GLY A 114 -2.17 14.36 -6.60
CA GLY A 114 -0.83 14.89 -6.91
C GLY A 114 -0.23 15.78 -5.82
N ALA A 115 -1.04 16.41 -4.98
CA ALA A 115 -0.53 17.27 -3.91
C ALA A 115 0.13 16.46 -2.78
N THR A 116 -0.37 15.26 -2.50
CA THR A 116 0.28 14.36 -1.54
C THR A 116 1.56 13.79 -2.12
N ALA A 117 1.57 13.43 -3.40
CA ALA A 117 2.78 13.01 -4.10
C ALA A 117 3.88 14.08 -4.00
N ARG A 118 3.53 15.36 -4.23
CA ARG A 118 4.44 16.49 -4.00
C ARG A 118 4.95 16.51 -2.55
N GLY A 119 4.08 16.36 -1.56
CA GLY A 119 4.47 16.35 -0.15
C GLY A 119 5.47 15.24 0.18
N HIS A 120 5.32 14.05 -0.40
CA HIS A 120 6.29 12.97 -0.24
C HIS A 120 7.61 13.26 -0.95
N TYR A 121 7.58 13.87 -2.16
CA TYR A 121 8.81 14.36 -2.79
C TYR A 121 9.55 15.36 -1.89
N GLU A 122 8.84 16.34 -1.34
CA GLU A 122 9.45 17.34 -0.43
C GLU A 122 10.02 16.69 0.84
N LYS A 123 9.34 15.66 1.38
CA LYS A 123 9.79 14.91 2.58
C LYS A 123 11.04 14.08 2.31
N TYR A 124 11.11 13.37 1.19
CA TYR A 124 12.18 12.39 0.91
C TYR A 124 13.30 12.94 0.03
N GLY A 125 13.10 14.06 -0.66
CA GLY A 125 14.08 14.65 -1.57
C GLY A 125 14.43 13.78 -2.78
N CYS A 126 13.58 12.83 -3.15
CA CYS A 126 13.80 11.91 -4.27
C CYS A 126 12.48 11.52 -4.94
N SER A 127 12.58 10.84 -6.09
CA SER A 127 11.39 10.29 -6.74
C SER A 127 10.75 9.20 -5.87
N VAL A 128 9.41 9.20 -5.78
CA VAL A 128 8.68 8.34 -4.85
C VAL A 128 7.33 7.87 -5.41
N ILE A 129 6.99 6.61 -5.17
CA ILE A 129 5.64 6.06 -5.33
C ILE A 129 5.08 5.72 -3.95
N HIS A 130 3.85 6.14 -3.68
CA HIS A 130 3.18 5.86 -2.41
C HIS A 130 1.70 5.44 -2.60
N GLY A 131 1.18 4.74 -1.60
CA GLY A 131 -0.24 4.37 -1.46
C GLY A 131 -1.00 5.33 -0.55
N HIS A 132 -1.71 4.81 0.45
CA HIS A 132 -2.36 5.49 1.57
C HIS A 132 -3.56 6.39 1.20
N THR A 133 -3.43 7.23 0.19
CA THR A 133 -4.50 8.20 -0.17
C THR A 133 -5.61 7.62 -1.01
N HIS A 134 -5.43 6.42 -1.54
CA HIS A 134 -6.35 5.74 -2.46
C HIS A 134 -6.61 6.51 -3.77
N ARG A 135 -5.79 7.51 -4.09
CA ARG A 135 -5.94 8.35 -5.29
C ARG A 135 -4.85 8.06 -6.31
N MET A 136 -5.19 8.33 -7.56
CA MET A 136 -4.21 8.34 -8.66
C MET A 136 -3.78 9.77 -8.91
N GLY A 137 -2.48 10.01 -9.00
CA GLY A 137 -1.96 11.33 -9.29
C GLY A 137 -0.45 11.35 -9.45
N ALA A 138 0.06 12.37 -10.10
CA ALA A 138 1.48 12.56 -10.31
C ALA A 138 1.90 14.01 -10.10
N PHE A 139 3.12 14.17 -9.65
CA PHE A 139 3.81 15.46 -9.52
C PHE A 139 5.21 15.35 -10.11
N TYR A 140 5.63 16.36 -10.86
CA TYR A 140 6.96 16.43 -11.44
C TYR A 140 7.64 17.73 -11.01
N HIS A 141 8.95 17.64 -10.75
CA HIS A 141 9.76 18.78 -10.38
C HIS A 141 11.16 18.68 -11.00
N SER A 142 11.59 19.75 -11.66
CA SER A 142 12.93 19.84 -12.24
C SER A 142 13.80 20.80 -11.44
N THR A 143 15.02 20.37 -11.19
CA THR A 143 16.08 21.13 -10.51
C THR A 143 17.34 21.09 -11.36
N MET A 144 18.39 21.78 -10.91
CA MET A 144 19.72 21.67 -11.54
C MET A 144 20.29 20.24 -11.47
N SER A 145 19.84 19.42 -10.50
CA SER A 145 20.28 18.03 -10.32
C SER A 145 19.48 17.02 -11.14
N GLY A 146 18.43 17.44 -11.83
CA GLY A 146 17.60 16.59 -12.67
C GLY A 146 16.10 16.73 -12.43
N THR A 147 15.34 15.89 -13.11
CA THR A 147 13.87 15.82 -12.98
C THR A 147 13.48 14.69 -12.06
N TYR A 148 12.58 14.98 -11.14
CA TYR A 148 12.00 14.07 -10.17
C TYR A 148 10.53 13.90 -10.44
N GLY A 149 9.99 12.71 -10.12
CA GLY A 149 8.57 12.44 -10.15
C GLY A 149 8.09 11.83 -8.83
N ALA A 150 6.84 12.11 -8.48
CA ALA A 150 6.19 11.47 -7.35
C ALA A 150 4.78 11.04 -7.74
N TRP A 151 4.34 9.87 -7.28
CA TRP A 151 3.09 9.25 -7.72
C TRP A 151 2.26 8.72 -6.55
N GLU A 152 0.97 9.08 -6.54
CA GLU A 152 -0.07 8.45 -5.74
C GLU A 152 -0.58 7.24 -6.52
N ASN A 153 -0.58 6.04 -5.92
CA ASN A 153 -0.76 4.78 -6.67
C ASN A 153 -2.20 4.28 -6.77
N GLY A 154 -3.19 5.01 -6.24
CA GLY A 154 -4.56 4.51 -6.15
C GLY A 154 -4.71 3.35 -5.16
N CYS A 155 -5.80 2.61 -5.28
CA CYS A 155 -6.10 1.44 -4.45
C CYS A 155 -6.71 0.30 -5.27
N LEU A 156 -6.83 -0.88 -4.67
CA LEU A 156 -7.58 -2.03 -5.23
C LEU A 156 -8.76 -2.44 -4.35
N CYS A 157 -9.10 -1.61 -3.34
CA CYS A 157 -10.25 -1.82 -2.47
C CYS A 157 -11.54 -1.27 -3.07
N SER A 158 -12.66 -1.48 -2.38
CA SER A 158 -13.95 -0.89 -2.73
C SER A 158 -13.86 0.65 -2.70
N LEU A 159 -14.43 1.30 -3.72
CA LEU A 159 -14.55 2.76 -3.78
C LEU A 159 -15.78 3.29 -3.01
N LYS A 160 -16.50 2.42 -2.31
CA LYS A 160 -17.67 2.78 -1.50
C LYS A 160 -17.45 2.35 -0.04
N PRO A 161 -16.51 2.99 0.67
CA PRO A 161 -16.33 2.71 2.10
C PRO A 161 -17.56 3.20 2.88
N GLU A 162 -17.95 2.46 3.92
CA GLU A 162 -19.12 2.82 4.72
C GLU A 162 -18.93 4.08 5.56
N TYR A 163 -17.68 4.38 5.91
CA TYR A 163 -17.33 5.50 6.81
C TYR A 163 -17.11 6.84 6.09
N MET A 164 -17.22 6.88 4.75
CA MET A 164 -16.96 8.12 3.99
C MET A 164 -17.95 8.26 2.83
N ILE A 165 -18.57 9.42 2.74
CA ILE A 165 -19.50 9.77 1.66
C ILE A 165 -18.72 10.40 0.51
N GLY A 166 -18.82 9.80 -0.69
CA GLY A 166 -18.22 10.33 -1.92
C GLY A 166 -16.69 10.52 -1.85
N PRO A 167 -15.93 9.49 -1.50
CA PRO A 167 -14.48 9.60 -1.47
C PRO A 167 -13.90 9.88 -2.85
N ASP A 168 -12.87 10.72 -2.91
CA ASP A 168 -12.08 10.97 -4.12
C ASP A 168 -11.03 9.86 -4.29
N TRP A 169 -11.50 8.61 -4.48
CA TRP A 169 -10.66 7.43 -4.62
C TRP A 169 -10.71 6.88 -6.05
N GLN A 170 -9.60 6.33 -6.50
CA GLN A 170 -9.52 5.67 -7.80
C GLN A 170 -8.88 4.30 -7.65
N ASN A 171 -9.46 3.30 -8.31
CA ASN A 171 -8.81 2.01 -8.45
C ASN A 171 -7.72 2.08 -9.53
N GLY A 172 -6.59 1.47 -9.21
CA GLY A 172 -5.46 1.43 -10.13
C GLY A 172 -4.17 0.95 -9.48
N TRP A 173 -3.16 0.81 -10.31
CA TRP A 173 -1.81 0.44 -9.91
C TRP A 173 -0.78 1.14 -10.80
N SER A 174 0.50 1.00 -10.46
CA SER A 174 1.59 1.49 -11.29
C SER A 174 2.46 0.34 -11.77
N VAL A 175 2.93 0.45 -13.00
CA VAL A 175 4.03 -0.34 -13.55
C VAL A 175 5.25 0.54 -13.67
N VAL A 176 6.40 0.03 -13.27
CA VAL A 176 7.66 0.77 -13.34
C VAL A 176 8.63 0.02 -14.25
N TRP A 177 9.03 0.69 -15.31
CA TRP A 177 10.02 0.21 -16.25
C TRP A 177 11.38 0.76 -15.88
N PHE A 178 12.36 -0.10 -15.67
CA PHE A 178 13.73 0.30 -15.37
C PHE A 178 14.65 0.03 -16.56
N SER A 179 15.53 0.99 -16.89
CA SER A 179 16.59 0.86 -17.87
C SER A 179 17.87 1.48 -17.31
N GLY A 180 18.73 0.69 -16.72
CA GLY A 180 19.91 1.17 -16.02
C GLY A 180 19.54 2.09 -14.86
N ALA A 181 20.02 3.34 -14.93
CA ALA A 181 19.71 4.38 -13.92
C ALA A 181 18.38 5.11 -14.16
N TYR A 182 17.73 4.87 -15.28
CA TYR A 182 16.48 5.51 -15.67
C TYR A 182 15.29 4.62 -15.30
N PHE A 183 14.15 5.27 -15.07
CA PHE A 183 12.89 4.58 -14.88
C PHE A 183 11.75 5.40 -15.47
N HIS A 184 10.68 4.70 -15.82
CA HIS A 184 9.41 5.30 -16.25
C HIS A 184 8.28 4.67 -15.43
N VAL A 185 7.36 5.51 -14.95
CA VAL A 185 6.18 5.07 -14.19
C VAL A 185 4.95 5.23 -15.08
N GLU A 186 4.29 4.12 -15.33
CA GLU A 186 3.01 4.05 -16.01
C GLU A 186 1.92 3.78 -14.98
N GLN A 187 0.99 4.71 -14.83
CA GLN A 187 -0.17 4.56 -13.95
C GLN A 187 -1.34 3.98 -14.73
N VAL A 188 -1.88 2.85 -14.28
CA VAL A 188 -3.00 2.15 -14.89
C VAL A 188 -4.24 2.36 -14.02
N VAL A 189 -5.21 3.11 -14.55
CA VAL A 189 -6.49 3.39 -13.88
C VAL A 189 -7.53 2.33 -14.27
N ILE A 190 -8.23 1.79 -13.27
CA ILE A 190 -9.39 0.92 -13.47
C ILE A 190 -10.65 1.79 -13.40
N ALA A 191 -11.43 1.79 -14.47
CA ALA A 191 -12.72 2.46 -14.52
C ALA A 191 -13.79 1.51 -15.11
N ASN A 192 -14.95 1.45 -14.45
CA ASN A 192 -16.06 0.60 -14.92
C ASN A 192 -15.67 -0.87 -15.17
N LYS A 193 -14.89 -1.46 -14.26
CA LYS A 193 -14.35 -2.83 -14.38
C LYS A 193 -13.50 -3.06 -15.63
N GLN A 194 -12.82 -2.06 -16.14
CA GLN A 194 -11.89 -2.19 -17.27
C GLN A 194 -10.72 -1.23 -17.14
N TYR A 195 -9.65 -1.56 -17.85
CA TYR A 195 -8.46 -0.73 -17.93
C TYR A 195 -7.79 -0.89 -19.30
N VAL A 196 -6.93 0.07 -19.65
CA VAL A 196 -6.09 -0.01 -20.85
C VAL A 196 -4.66 -0.27 -20.41
N TYR A 197 -4.03 -1.28 -20.99
CA TYR A 197 -2.64 -1.60 -20.75
C TYR A 197 -1.98 -2.05 -22.06
N HIS A 198 -0.81 -1.51 -22.39
CA HIS A 198 -0.14 -1.73 -23.67
C HIS A 198 -1.05 -1.51 -24.90
N GLY A 199 -1.89 -0.47 -24.85
CA GLY A 199 -2.81 -0.14 -25.93
C GLY A 199 -4.02 -1.07 -26.09
N SER A 200 -4.15 -2.10 -25.24
CA SER A 200 -5.24 -3.05 -25.26
C SER A 200 -6.19 -2.83 -24.09
N MET A 201 -7.50 -2.88 -24.38
CA MET A 201 -8.52 -2.82 -23.34
C MET A 201 -8.70 -4.20 -22.70
N VAL A 202 -8.65 -4.25 -21.37
CA VAL A 202 -8.90 -5.46 -20.57
C VAL A 202 -10.15 -5.25 -19.73
N LYS A 203 -11.05 -6.22 -19.71
CA LYS A 203 -12.24 -6.25 -18.85
C LYS A 203 -11.97 -7.15 -17.64
N ILE A 204 -12.39 -6.68 -16.48
CA ILE A 204 -12.32 -7.44 -15.22
C ILE A 204 -13.69 -8.13 -15.04
N ALA A 205 -13.64 -9.41 -14.76
CA ALA A 205 -14.83 -10.23 -14.55
C ALA A 205 -15.66 -9.80 -13.32
#